data_e794c09acf137bee552015bb640fecc4
#
_entry.id   e794c09acf137bee552015bb640fecc4
#
_cell.length_a   1.000
_cell.length_b   1.000
_cell.length_c   1.000
_cell.angle_alpha   90.00
_cell.angle_beta   90.00
_cell.angle_gamma   90.00
#
_symmetry.space_group_name_H-M   'P 1'
#
loop_
_entity.id
_entity.type
_entity.pdbx_description
1 polymer ?
#
loop_
_entity_poly.entity_id
_entity_poly.type
_entity_poly.pdbx_seq_one_letter_code
_entity_poly.pdbx_strand_id
1 'polypeptide(L)'
;GHRRDYKGYARGLEEFDERLSQVLDTLKDTDMLVITADHGCDPTYKGTDHTREYVPLLVYGKCLKRGVNLGTGDTYADIAQTLAEIFGTEPVKIGKSFLNKIM
;
A
#
# COMPACT_ATOMS: atom_id res chain seq x y z
N GLY A 1 7.61 -11.60 10.52
CA GLY A 1 8.57 -11.61 9.43
C GLY A 1 10.02 -11.78 9.90
N HIS A 2 10.53 -10.86 10.69
CA HIS A 2 11.93 -10.91 11.16
C HIS A 2 12.29 -12.15 11.98
N ARG A 3 11.32 -12.70 12.69
CA ARG A 3 11.51 -13.92 13.49
C ARG A 3 11.44 -15.19 12.66
N ARG A 4 11.19 -15.07 11.37
CA ARG A 4 11.03 -16.19 10.44
C ARG A 4 9.93 -17.17 10.85
N ASP A 5 8.92 -16.67 11.54
CA ASP A 5 7.71 -17.38 11.88
C ASP A 5 6.68 -17.22 10.76
N TYR A 6 6.82 -18.03 9.70
CA TYR A 6 5.96 -17.90 8.53
C TYR A 6 4.49 -18.20 8.84
N LYS A 7 4.21 -19.09 9.80
CA LYS A 7 2.83 -19.39 10.22
C LYS A 7 2.20 -18.22 10.95
N GLY A 8 2.95 -17.58 11.85
CA GLY A 8 2.52 -16.38 12.53
C GLY A 8 2.37 -15.20 11.58
N TYR A 9 3.27 -15.09 10.61
CA TYR A 9 3.20 -14.08 9.57
C TYR A 9 1.89 -14.19 8.77
N ALA A 10 1.58 -15.39 8.30
CA ALA A 10 0.35 -15.65 7.55
C ALA A 10 -0.88 -15.36 8.40
N ARG A 11 -0.86 -15.74 9.67
CA ARG A 11 -1.96 -15.49 10.61
C ARG A 11 -2.17 -14.00 10.84
N GLY A 12 -1.08 -13.24 10.93
CA GLY A 12 -1.15 -11.78 11.04
C GLY A 12 -1.80 -11.13 9.83
N LEU A 13 -1.50 -11.61 8.63
CA LEU A 13 -2.14 -11.13 7.41
C LEU A 13 -3.64 -11.46 7.38
N GLU A 14 -4.01 -12.64 7.82
CA GLU A 14 -5.42 -13.05 7.91
C GLU A 14 -6.18 -12.17 8.91
N GLU A 15 -5.60 -11.89 10.08
CA GLU A 15 -6.21 -10.99 11.07
C GLU A 15 -6.36 -9.58 10.54
N PHE A 16 -5.36 -9.09 9.83
CA PHE A 16 -5.44 -7.78 9.19
C PHE A 16 -6.60 -7.74 8.19
N ASP A 17 -6.72 -8.76 7.36
CA ASP A 17 -7.77 -8.85 6.36
C ASP A 17 -9.16 -8.86 7.00
N GLU A 18 -9.34 -9.61 8.10
CA GLU A 18 -10.61 -9.62 8.84
C GLU A 18 -10.97 -8.25 9.40
N ARG A 19 -9.98 -7.51 9.91
CA ARG A 19 -10.21 -6.19 10.48
C ARG A 19 -10.38 -5.10 9.44
N LEU A 20 -9.91 -5.35 8.23
CA LEU A 20 -10.00 -4.40 7.13
C LEU A 20 -11.45 -4.02 6.82
N SER A 21 -12.38 -4.96 6.95
CA SER A 21 -13.80 -4.68 6.73
C SER A 21 -14.33 -3.60 7.66
N GLN A 22 -13.86 -3.57 8.91
CA GLN A 22 -14.24 -2.55 9.88
C GLN A 22 -13.71 -1.17 9.47
N VAL A 23 -12.49 -1.12 8.95
CA VAL A 23 -11.90 0.12 8.43
C VAL A 23 -12.70 0.62 7.22
N LEU A 24 -13.01 -0.28 6.29
CA LEU A 24 -13.79 0.07 5.09
C LEU A 24 -15.16 0.62 5.44
N ASP A 25 -15.81 0.08 6.49
CA ASP A 25 -17.12 0.55 6.94
C ASP A 25 -17.08 1.96 7.51
N THR A 26 -15.93 2.44 7.97
CA THR A 26 -15.79 3.79 8.52
C THR A 26 -15.44 4.84 7.49
N LEU A 27 -15.07 4.45 6.27
CA LEU A 27 -14.66 5.38 5.23
C LEU A 27 -15.84 6.21 4.71
N LYS A 28 -15.62 7.49 4.57
CA LYS A 28 -16.56 8.40 3.92
C LYS A 28 -16.35 8.35 2.39
N ASP A 29 -17.31 8.88 1.67
CA ASP A 29 -17.23 8.92 0.19
C ASP A 29 -16.02 9.69 -0.33
N THR A 30 -15.50 10.63 0.47
CA THR A 30 -14.33 11.45 0.11
C THR A 30 -13.01 10.90 0.63
N ASP A 31 -13.04 9.78 1.35
CA ASP A 31 -11.83 9.19 1.90
C ASP A 31 -11.14 8.30 0.88
N MET A 32 -9.82 8.26 0.96
CA MET A 32 -8.98 7.33 0.19
C MET A 32 -8.13 6.53 1.16
N LEU A 33 -8.17 5.20 1.02
CA LEU A 33 -7.35 4.29 1.80
C LEU A 33 -6.21 3.79 0.94
N VAL A 34 -4.99 3.91 1.45
CA VAL A 34 -3.80 3.34 0.83
C VAL A 34 -3.20 2.32 1.78
N ILE A 35 -3.00 1.11 1.29
CA ILE A 35 -2.34 0.03 2.03
C ILE A 35 -1.03 -0.29 1.35
N THR A 36 0.05 -0.22 2.10
CA THR A 36 1.38 -0.52 1.62
C THR A 36 2.23 -1.08 2.76
N ALA A 37 3.52 -1.23 2.54
CA ALA A 37 4.45 -1.69 3.56
C ALA A 37 5.74 -0.87 3.49
N ASP A 38 6.48 -0.84 4.58
CA ASP A 38 7.74 -0.09 4.67
C ASP A 38 8.91 -0.82 4.01
N HIS A 39 8.83 -2.15 3.90
CA HIS A 39 9.84 -2.96 3.24
C HIS A 39 9.27 -4.34 2.89
N GLY A 40 9.97 -5.07 2.04
CA GLY A 40 9.68 -6.47 1.76
C GLY A 40 10.12 -7.38 2.90
N CYS A 41 9.52 -8.56 2.97
CA CYS A 41 9.90 -9.58 3.93
C CYS A 41 9.47 -10.97 3.46
N ASP A 42 10.46 -11.87 3.32
CA ASP A 42 10.20 -13.29 3.11
C ASP A 42 10.49 -14.02 4.42
N PRO A 43 9.46 -14.46 5.16
CA PRO A 43 9.66 -15.12 6.46
C PRO A 43 10.31 -16.49 6.36
N THR A 44 10.50 -17.02 5.14
CA THR A 44 11.18 -18.31 4.92
C THR A 44 12.66 -18.13 4.57
N TYR A 45 13.11 -16.90 4.32
CA TYR A 45 14.50 -16.61 4.00
C TYR A 45 15.36 -16.65 5.26
N LYS A 46 16.63 -17.00 5.12
CA LYS A 46 17.55 -17.09 6.26
C LYS A 46 17.85 -15.73 6.87
N GLY A 47 18.00 -15.70 8.20
CA GLY A 47 18.36 -14.49 8.93
C GLY A 47 17.14 -13.72 9.43
N THR A 48 17.37 -12.55 9.98
CA THR A 48 16.35 -11.71 10.59
C THR A 48 16.21 -10.34 9.91
N ASP A 49 16.98 -10.09 8.87
CA ASP A 49 16.94 -8.85 8.12
C ASP A 49 15.77 -8.82 7.13
N HIS A 50 15.54 -7.64 6.59
CA HIS A 50 14.59 -7.42 5.49
C HIS A 50 15.02 -8.21 4.26
N THR A 51 14.06 -8.55 3.43
CA THR A 51 14.32 -9.14 2.14
C THR A 51 13.85 -8.18 1.03
N ARG A 52 14.13 -8.50 -0.24
CA ARG A 52 13.99 -7.56 -1.35
C ARG A 52 12.73 -7.79 -2.20
N GLU A 53 11.70 -8.31 -1.59
CA GLU A 53 10.42 -8.48 -2.27
C GLU A 53 9.77 -7.12 -2.51
N TYR A 54 8.94 -7.05 -3.54
CA TYR A 54 8.07 -5.91 -3.75
C TYR A 54 7.11 -5.75 -2.57
N VAL A 55 6.72 -4.53 -2.31
CA VAL A 55 5.69 -4.23 -1.32
C VAL A 55 4.35 -4.04 -2.02
N PRO A 56 3.24 -4.31 -1.34
CA PRO A 56 1.92 -4.07 -1.92
C PRO A 56 1.65 -2.57 -2.05
N LEU A 57 0.81 -2.24 -3.01
CA LEU A 57 0.19 -0.93 -3.12
C LEU A 57 -1.28 -1.13 -3.49
N LEU A 58 -2.14 -0.98 -2.52
CA LEU A 58 -3.58 -1.11 -2.69
C LEU A 58 -4.23 0.23 -2.39
N VAL A 59 -5.07 0.69 -3.31
CA VAL A 59 -5.73 1.98 -3.17
C VAL A 59 -7.23 1.78 -3.31
N TYR A 60 -7.99 2.28 -2.35
CA TYR A 60 -9.44 2.16 -2.35
C TYR A 60 -10.09 3.49 -1.97
N GLY A 61 -11.19 3.79 -2.64
CA GLY A 61 -12.04 4.92 -2.31
C GLY A 61 -13.35 4.82 -3.09
N LYS A 62 -14.44 5.27 -2.51
CA LYS A 62 -15.76 5.17 -3.16
C LYS A 62 -15.86 5.97 -4.45
N CYS A 63 -15.08 7.05 -4.54
CA CYS A 63 -15.03 7.90 -5.73
C CYS A 63 -13.96 7.48 -6.73
N LEU A 64 -13.17 6.45 -6.43
CA LEU A 64 -12.07 6.01 -7.27
C LEU A 64 -12.52 4.94 -8.25
N LYS A 65 -11.83 4.87 -9.39
CA LYS A 65 -12.05 3.80 -10.37
C LYS A 65 -11.72 2.45 -9.76
N ARG A 66 -12.51 1.45 -10.11
CA ARG A 66 -12.33 0.08 -9.63
C ARG A 66 -11.61 -0.77 -10.68
N GLY A 67 -10.90 -1.78 -10.19
CA GLY A 67 -10.27 -2.77 -11.06
C GLY A 67 -9.08 -2.23 -11.86
N VAL A 68 -8.51 -1.11 -11.46
CA VAL A 68 -7.34 -0.54 -12.13
C VAL A 68 -6.08 -1.24 -11.66
N ASN A 69 -5.28 -1.73 -12.60
CA ASN A 69 -3.95 -2.24 -12.31
C ASN A 69 -2.95 -1.10 -12.45
N LEU A 70 -2.37 -0.65 -11.35
CA LEU A 70 -1.38 0.42 -11.35
C LEU A 70 -0.01 -0.02 -11.87
N GLY A 71 0.19 -1.33 -12.03
CA GLY A 71 1.49 -1.88 -12.40
C GLY A 71 2.47 -1.83 -11.23
N THR A 72 3.74 -1.84 -11.55
CA THR A 72 4.82 -1.77 -10.57
C THR A 72 5.41 -0.37 -10.59
N GLY A 73 5.39 0.30 -9.43
CA GLY A 73 6.02 1.60 -9.26
C GLY A 73 7.51 1.48 -8.97
N ASP A 74 8.25 2.55 -9.15
CA ASP A 74 9.70 2.58 -8.96
C ASP A 74 10.12 3.04 -7.57
N THR A 75 9.25 3.76 -6.87
CA THR A 75 9.63 4.37 -5.58
C THR A 75 8.40 4.65 -4.72
N TYR A 76 8.58 4.63 -3.40
CA TYR A 76 7.57 5.10 -2.44
C TYR A 76 7.15 6.55 -2.69
N ALA A 77 8.01 7.34 -3.30
CA ALA A 77 7.71 8.72 -3.63
C ALA A 77 6.52 8.87 -4.59
N ASP A 78 6.12 7.80 -5.28
CA ASP A 78 4.92 7.81 -6.12
C ASP A 78 3.67 8.12 -5.30
N ILE A 79 3.59 7.61 -4.08
CA ILE A 79 2.49 7.91 -3.15
C ILE A 79 2.54 9.38 -2.75
N ALA A 80 3.71 9.88 -2.37
CA ALA A 80 3.88 11.29 -2.01
C ALA A 80 3.52 12.22 -3.17
N GLN A 81 3.93 11.87 -4.38
CA GLN A 81 3.61 12.66 -5.57
C GLN A 81 2.10 12.69 -5.83
N THR A 82 1.44 11.55 -5.64
CA THR A 82 -0.03 11.46 -5.78
C THR A 82 -0.72 12.33 -4.74
N LEU A 83 -0.27 12.30 -3.49
CA LEU A 83 -0.82 13.15 -2.43
C LEU A 83 -0.59 14.64 -2.71
N ALA A 84 0.57 15.00 -3.23
CA ALA A 84 0.86 16.37 -3.62
C ALA A 84 -0.11 16.86 -4.69
N GLU A 85 -0.43 16.03 -5.67
CA GLU A 85 -1.40 16.36 -6.70
C GLU A 85 -2.82 16.49 -6.12
N ILE A 86 -3.23 15.58 -5.24
CA ILE A 86 -4.56 15.63 -4.61
C ILE A 86 -4.75 16.93 -3.82
N PHE A 87 -3.75 17.31 -3.05
CA PHE A 87 -3.85 18.48 -2.16
C PHE A 87 -3.39 19.79 -2.81
N GLY A 88 -2.95 19.73 -4.07
CA GLY A 88 -2.51 20.92 -4.79
C GLY A 88 -1.26 21.57 -4.21
N THR A 89 -0.40 20.79 -3.59
CA THR A 89 0.87 21.26 -3.04
C THR A 89 1.96 21.18 -4.10
N GLU A 90 3.15 21.70 -3.78
CA GLU A 90 4.29 21.59 -4.67
C GLU A 90 4.67 20.12 -4.88
N PRO A 91 5.04 19.73 -6.12
CA PRO A 91 5.48 18.37 -6.39
C PRO A 91 6.72 18.01 -5.59
N VAL A 92 6.84 16.73 -5.21
CA VAL A 92 8.07 16.22 -4.65
C VAL A 92 9.10 15.99 -5.77
N LYS A 93 10.38 15.87 -5.40
CA LYS A 93 11.48 15.85 -6.38
C LYS A 93 11.49 14.59 -7.25
N ILE A 94 11.01 13.48 -6.73
CA ILE A 94 11.02 12.20 -7.42
C ILE A 94 9.64 11.56 -7.33
N GLY A 95 9.42 10.52 -8.12
CA GLY A 95 8.17 9.79 -8.13
C GLY A 95 7.20 10.30 -9.17
N LYS A 96 6.24 9.45 -9.49
CA LYS A 96 5.16 9.76 -10.44
C LYS A 96 3.82 9.57 -9.79
N SER A 97 2.96 10.56 -9.88
CA SER A 97 1.58 10.44 -9.42
C SER A 97 0.83 9.43 -10.28
N PHE A 98 0.00 8.62 -9.62
CA PHE A 98 -0.93 7.73 -10.31
C PHE A 98 -2.38 8.20 -10.21
N LEU A 99 -2.60 9.45 -9.79
CA LEU A 99 -3.95 9.98 -9.58
C LEU A 99 -4.80 9.88 -10.85
N ASN A 100 -4.24 10.18 -12.00
CA ASN A 100 -4.97 10.15 -13.28
C ASN A 100 -5.42 8.73 -13.69
N LYS A 101 -4.85 7.69 -13.09
CA LYS A 101 -5.25 6.31 -13.35
C LYS A 101 -6.45 5.87 -12.51
N ILE A 102 -6.66 6.52 -11.36
CA ILE A 102 -7.68 6.12 -10.38
C ILE A 102 -8.84 7.12 -10.26
N MET A 103 -8.74 8.25 -10.92
CA MET A 103 -9.80 9.27 -10.94
C MET A 103 -10.42 9.50 -12.37
#